data_2704fa26dbad46fc266fbc7ff1594df2
#
_entry.id   2704fa26dbad46fc266fbc7ff1594df2
#
_cell.length_a   1.000
_cell.length_b   1.000
_cell.length_c   1.000
_cell.angle_alpha   90.00
_cell.angle_beta   90.00
_cell.angle_gamma   90.00
#
_symmetry.space_group_name_H-M   'P 1'
#
loop_
_entity.id
_entity.type
_entity.pdbx_description
1 polymer ?
#
loop_
_entity_poly.entity_id
_entity_poly.type
_entity_poly.pdbx_seq_one_letter_code
_entity_poly.pdbx_strand_id
1 'polypeptide(L)'
;MMTDTTEIHQNAGLGAHGNTFIAEQNNGLSVEDATTMAFTIFREYYPQLREEMLSDLYKILEEKLKNITPENIIPPSPRIAVPTLQNASITEDISIRELYAQLLANSMDATIKDGVHPAFVEIINQLSPDEAKLLRYLFTQLIVPTVTLKRVNEQNEGNDIIKNFSNIGELAECENPLKISEYFDNLLRLGLLESSETASLVDKALYNPLKEHEYILSQINIITSQEPPFNKSHLKEGYMAMTDFGRSFCKICLPTM
;
A
#
# COMPACT_ATOMS: atom_id res chain seq x y z
N MET A 1 -32.93 -38.77 -54.43
CA MET A 1 -32.10 -39.40 -53.41
C MET A 1 -32.03 -38.36 -52.28
N MET A 2 -32.71 -38.65 -51.20
CA MET A 2 -32.90 -37.85 -50.03
C MET A 2 -31.62 -37.95 -49.15
N THR A 3 -31.11 -36.84 -48.65
CA THR A 3 -30.17 -36.80 -47.53
C THR A 3 -30.87 -36.16 -46.39
N ASP A 4 -31.00 -36.96 -45.36
CA ASP A 4 -31.63 -36.73 -44.09
C ASP A 4 -30.77 -35.77 -43.24
N THR A 5 -31.37 -34.68 -42.75
CA THR A 5 -30.71 -33.75 -41.81
C THR A 5 -31.34 -33.97 -40.46
N THR A 6 -30.65 -34.66 -39.59
CA THR A 6 -31.07 -34.89 -38.21
C THR A 6 -30.82 -33.64 -37.38
N GLU A 7 -31.89 -32.91 -37.03
CA GLU A 7 -31.87 -31.88 -36.01
C GLU A 7 -31.81 -32.53 -34.62
N ILE A 8 -30.77 -32.23 -33.86
CA ILE A 8 -30.70 -32.54 -32.44
C ILE A 8 -31.16 -31.33 -31.66
N HIS A 9 -32.39 -31.36 -31.17
CA HIS A 9 -32.84 -30.45 -30.12
C HIS A 9 -32.22 -30.87 -28.78
N GLN A 10 -31.30 -30.06 -28.25
CA GLN A 10 -30.99 -30.11 -26.85
C GLN A 10 -31.58 -28.89 -26.17
N ASN A 11 -32.67 -29.11 -25.44
CA ASN A 11 -33.16 -28.21 -24.40
C ASN A 11 -32.25 -28.34 -23.18
N ALA A 12 -31.55 -27.28 -22.82
CA ALA A 12 -31.01 -27.10 -21.48
C ALA A 12 -31.24 -25.64 -21.10
N GLY A 13 -32.30 -25.42 -20.34
CA GLY A 13 -32.50 -24.17 -19.63
C GLY A 13 -31.52 -24.10 -18.48
N LEU A 14 -30.88 -22.96 -18.36
CA LEU A 14 -30.44 -22.27 -17.13
C LEU A 14 -29.75 -20.99 -17.59
N GLY A 15 -30.35 -19.86 -17.26
CA GLY A 15 -29.93 -18.56 -17.73
C GLY A 15 -28.54 -18.18 -17.15
N ALA A 16 -27.56 -18.18 -18.01
CA ALA A 16 -26.36 -17.40 -17.81
C ALA A 16 -26.33 -16.38 -18.96
N HIS A 17 -26.71 -15.16 -18.66
CA HIS A 17 -26.42 -14.04 -19.57
C HIS A 17 -24.91 -13.82 -19.54
N GLY A 18 -24.17 -14.65 -20.25
CA GLY A 18 -22.81 -14.38 -20.61
C GLY A 18 -22.80 -13.28 -21.67
N ASN A 19 -22.53 -12.05 -21.29
CA ASN A 19 -22.13 -11.03 -22.23
C ASN A 19 -20.78 -11.45 -22.80
N THR A 20 -20.84 -12.11 -23.98
CA THR A 20 -19.66 -12.38 -24.79
C THR A 20 -19.26 -11.04 -25.43
N PHE A 21 -18.32 -10.33 -24.82
CA PHE A 21 -17.65 -9.23 -25.51
C PHE A 21 -16.80 -9.85 -26.64
N ILE A 22 -17.30 -9.76 -27.86
CA ILE A 22 -16.52 -10.08 -29.06
C ILE A 22 -15.50 -8.96 -29.18
N ALA A 23 -14.24 -9.26 -28.90
CA ALA A 23 -13.13 -8.36 -29.19
C ALA A 23 -13.03 -8.22 -30.72
N GLU A 24 -13.55 -7.14 -31.28
CA GLU A 24 -13.21 -6.76 -32.64
C GLU A 24 -11.72 -6.40 -32.69
N GLN A 25 -11.07 -6.89 -33.71
CA GLN A 25 -9.63 -6.77 -33.94
C GLN A 25 -9.19 -5.30 -33.99
N ASN A 26 -8.22 -4.94 -33.14
CA ASN A 26 -7.34 -3.79 -33.26
C ASN A 26 -7.83 -2.38 -32.89
N ASN A 27 -8.88 -2.21 -32.11
CA ASN A 27 -9.07 -0.97 -31.37
C ASN A 27 -9.01 -1.29 -29.87
N GLY A 28 -8.02 -0.77 -29.15
CA GLY A 28 -7.92 -0.90 -27.69
C GLY A 28 -9.23 -0.47 -27.02
N LEU A 29 -9.52 -1.02 -25.83
CA LEU A 29 -10.66 -0.62 -25.03
C LEU A 29 -10.59 0.90 -24.77
N SER A 30 -11.68 1.62 -25.00
CA SER A 30 -11.73 3.01 -24.54
C SER A 30 -11.62 3.06 -23.01
N VAL A 31 -11.15 4.19 -22.46
CA VAL A 31 -11.09 4.39 -21.01
C VAL A 31 -12.48 4.21 -20.37
N GLU A 32 -13.52 4.71 -21.02
CA GLU A 32 -14.91 4.59 -20.58
C GLU A 32 -15.38 3.12 -20.58
N ASP A 33 -15.10 2.36 -21.64
CA ASP A 33 -15.47 0.95 -21.71
C ASP A 33 -14.72 0.10 -20.67
N ALA A 34 -13.42 0.35 -20.50
CA ALA A 34 -12.59 -0.35 -19.53
C ALA A 34 -13.07 -0.09 -18.09
N THR A 35 -13.36 1.17 -17.77
CA THR A 35 -13.88 1.57 -16.47
C THR A 35 -15.28 0.98 -16.25
N THR A 36 -16.18 1.10 -17.22
CA THR A 36 -17.54 0.54 -17.16
C THR A 36 -17.50 -0.98 -16.97
N MET A 37 -16.59 -1.68 -17.65
CA MET A 37 -16.43 -3.14 -17.53
C MET A 37 -16.01 -3.55 -16.11
N ALA A 38 -15.01 -2.87 -15.53
CA ALA A 38 -14.58 -3.13 -14.16
C ALA A 38 -15.75 -2.97 -13.17
N PHE A 39 -16.53 -1.90 -13.29
CA PHE A 39 -17.66 -1.62 -12.40
C PHE A 39 -18.90 -2.47 -12.68
N THR A 40 -19.13 -2.92 -13.92
CA THR A 40 -20.24 -3.81 -14.26
C THR A 40 -20.07 -5.17 -13.58
N ILE A 41 -18.87 -5.76 -13.67
CA ILE A 41 -18.53 -7.01 -12.97
C ILE A 41 -18.82 -6.86 -11.47
N PHE A 42 -18.43 -5.73 -10.91
CA PHE A 42 -18.58 -5.47 -9.48
C PHE A 42 -20.05 -5.29 -9.05
N ARG A 43 -20.85 -4.50 -9.75
CA ARG A 43 -22.27 -4.29 -9.46
C ARG A 43 -23.11 -5.57 -9.51
N GLU A 44 -22.75 -6.49 -10.38
CA GLU A 44 -23.45 -7.78 -10.49
C GLU A 44 -23.27 -8.65 -9.24
N TYR A 45 -22.09 -8.58 -8.60
CA TYR A 45 -21.76 -9.37 -7.43
C TYR A 45 -22.03 -8.67 -6.09
N TYR A 46 -22.08 -7.32 -6.07
CA TYR A 46 -22.20 -6.53 -4.82
C TYR A 46 -23.17 -5.34 -4.92
N PRO A 47 -24.47 -5.60 -5.03
CA PRO A 47 -25.47 -4.54 -5.22
C PRO A 47 -25.68 -3.62 -4.00
N GLN A 48 -25.06 -3.92 -2.85
CA GLN A 48 -25.29 -3.21 -1.58
C GLN A 48 -24.25 -2.14 -1.25
N LEU A 49 -23.27 -1.89 -2.14
CA LEU A 49 -22.20 -0.94 -1.86
C LEU A 49 -22.64 0.50 -2.06
N ARG A 50 -22.07 1.38 -1.22
CA ARG A 50 -22.38 2.82 -1.25
C ARG A 50 -22.05 3.41 -2.62
N GLU A 51 -23.07 3.85 -3.35
CA GLU A 51 -22.92 4.41 -4.71
C GLU A 51 -21.97 5.60 -4.75
N GLU A 52 -21.94 6.43 -3.71
CA GLU A 52 -21.08 7.61 -3.62
C GLU A 52 -19.58 7.23 -3.65
N MET A 53 -19.18 6.24 -2.85
CA MET A 53 -17.76 5.80 -2.80
C MET A 53 -17.32 5.13 -4.10
N LEU A 54 -18.23 4.41 -4.76
CA LEU A 54 -17.97 3.85 -6.08
C LEU A 54 -17.85 4.95 -7.15
N SER A 55 -18.65 6.00 -7.06
CA SER A 55 -18.57 7.14 -7.99
C SER A 55 -17.23 7.88 -7.89
N ASP A 56 -16.72 8.07 -6.68
CA ASP A 56 -15.41 8.71 -6.48
C ASP A 56 -14.28 7.81 -6.97
N LEU A 57 -14.34 6.52 -6.64
CA LEU A 57 -13.35 5.55 -7.14
C LEU A 57 -13.36 5.47 -8.68
N TYR A 58 -14.56 5.53 -9.29
CA TYR A 58 -14.71 5.58 -10.75
C TYR A 58 -13.96 6.77 -11.35
N LYS A 59 -14.16 7.99 -10.80
CA LYS A 59 -13.49 9.19 -11.28
C LYS A 59 -11.96 9.09 -11.15
N ILE A 60 -11.48 8.61 -9.99
CA ILE A 60 -10.03 8.44 -9.75
C ILE A 60 -9.46 7.42 -10.74
N LEU A 61 -10.15 6.30 -10.96
CA LEU A 61 -9.72 5.25 -11.90
C LEU A 61 -9.70 5.77 -13.34
N GLU A 62 -10.75 6.48 -13.76
CA GLU A 62 -10.83 7.09 -15.10
C GLU A 62 -9.64 8.01 -15.37
N GLU A 63 -9.30 8.89 -14.43
CA GLU A 63 -8.15 9.78 -14.56
C GLU A 63 -6.82 9.02 -14.70
N LYS A 64 -6.67 7.92 -13.94
CA LYS A 64 -5.46 7.09 -14.02
C LYS A 64 -5.36 6.33 -15.35
N LEU A 65 -6.49 5.84 -15.87
CA LEU A 65 -6.52 5.12 -17.14
C LEU A 65 -6.23 6.03 -18.35
N LYS A 66 -6.47 7.35 -18.25
CA LYS A 66 -6.07 8.32 -19.30
C LYS A 66 -4.55 8.34 -19.55
N ASN A 67 -3.75 7.92 -18.58
CA ASN A 67 -2.29 7.85 -18.71
C ASN A 67 -1.81 6.56 -19.38
N ILE A 68 -2.70 5.61 -19.65
CA ILE A 68 -2.38 4.34 -20.32
C ILE A 68 -2.74 4.47 -21.80
N THR A 69 -1.82 4.06 -22.68
CA THR A 69 -2.08 4.02 -24.11
C THR A 69 -3.26 3.07 -24.40
N PRO A 70 -4.27 3.46 -25.17
CA PRO A 70 -5.49 2.68 -25.35
C PRO A 70 -5.25 1.21 -25.77
N GLU A 71 -4.22 0.95 -26.60
CA GLU A 71 -3.86 -0.39 -27.06
C GLU A 71 -3.35 -1.30 -25.93
N ASN A 72 -2.92 -0.69 -24.80
CA ASN A 72 -2.41 -1.39 -23.63
C ASN A 72 -3.48 -1.59 -22.55
N ILE A 73 -4.68 -1.02 -22.71
CA ILE A 73 -5.75 -1.20 -21.73
C ILE A 73 -6.34 -2.60 -21.91
N ILE A 74 -6.33 -3.38 -20.82
CA ILE A 74 -6.85 -4.75 -20.77
C ILE A 74 -7.83 -4.89 -19.60
N PRO A 75 -8.75 -5.88 -19.64
CA PRO A 75 -9.59 -6.20 -18.49
C PRO A 75 -8.74 -6.61 -17.28
N PRO A 76 -9.06 -6.11 -16.06
CA PRO A 76 -8.36 -6.52 -14.86
C PRO A 76 -8.68 -7.97 -14.50
N SER A 77 -7.71 -8.68 -13.89
CA SER A 77 -7.97 -10.01 -13.34
C SER A 77 -9.04 -9.92 -12.24
N PRO A 78 -10.08 -10.76 -12.22
CA PRO A 78 -11.08 -10.79 -11.15
C PRO A 78 -10.49 -10.98 -9.76
N ARG A 79 -9.37 -11.69 -9.66
CA ARG A 79 -8.63 -11.90 -8.40
C ARG A 79 -8.07 -10.60 -7.80
N ILE A 80 -7.83 -9.59 -8.63
CA ILE A 80 -7.41 -8.25 -8.20
C ILE A 80 -8.62 -7.32 -8.12
N ALA A 81 -9.42 -7.26 -9.19
CA ALA A 81 -10.51 -6.28 -9.31
C ALA A 81 -11.55 -6.42 -8.21
N VAL A 82 -12.05 -7.65 -7.97
CA VAL A 82 -13.14 -7.85 -7.02
C VAL A 82 -12.77 -7.40 -5.61
N PRO A 83 -11.69 -7.91 -4.96
CA PRO A 83 -11.35 -7.48 -3.61
C PRO A 83 -10.90 -6.01 -3.56
N THR A 84 -10.25 -5.48 -4.61
CA THR A 84 -9.89 -4.05 -4.68
C THR A 84 -11.11 -3.17 -4.61
N LEU A 85 -12.13 -3.44 -5.42
CA LEU A 85 -13.37 -2.67 -5.46
C LEU A 85 -14.18 -2.81 -4.16
N GLN A 86 -14.22 -4.02 -3.58
CA GLN A 86 -14.86 -4.23 -2.28
C GLN A 86 -14.23 -3.37 -1.18
N ASN A 87 -12.93 -3.46 -1.01
CA ASN A 87 -12.22 -2.74 0.03
C ASN A 87 -12.28 -1.22 -0.19
N ALA A 88 -12.06 -0.76 -1.43
CA ALA A 88 -12.14 0.65 -1.77
C ALA A 88 -13.53 1.26 -1.50
N SER A 89 -14.62 0.48 -1.70
CA SER A 89 -16.00 0.95 -1.48
C SER A 89 -16.37 1.17 -0.03
N ILE A 90 -15.63 0.61 0.91
CA ILE A 90 -15.83 0.78 2.36
C ILE A 90 -14.74 1.66 3.00
N THR A 91 -13.75 2.08 2.23
CA THR A 91 -12.63 2.91 2.70
C THR A 91 -13.03 4.37 2.67
N GLU A 92 -13.01 5.06 3.82
CA GLU A 92 -13.38 6.48 3.94
C GLU A 92 -12.23 7.41 3.55
N ASP A 93 -11.00 7.00 3.82
CA ASP A 93 -9.81 7.82 3.53
C ASP A 93 -9.48 7.85 2.03
N ILE A 94 -9.32 9.08 1.51
CA ILE A 94 -9.05 9.31 0.08
C ILE A 94 -7.67 8.77 -0.32
N SER A 95 -6.67 8.92 0.53
CA SER A 95 -5.30 8.50 0.20
C SER A 95 -5.20 6.97 0.06
N ILE A 96 -5.93 6.24 0.89
CA ILE A 96 -6.03 4.76 0.78
C ILE A 96 -6.86 4.37 -0.44
N ARG A 97 -7.96 5.07 -0.76
CA ARG A 97 -8.73 4.83 -2.00
C ARG A 97 -7.88 5.06 -3.25
N GLU A 98 -7.00 6.05 -3.24
CA GLU A 98 -6.05 6.29 -4.34
C GLU A 98 -5.08 5.13 -4.57
N LEU A 99 -4.64 4.44 -3.50
CA LEU A 99 -3.80 3.23 -3.63
C LEU A 99 -4.56 2.11 -4.33
N TYR A 100 -5.82 1.89 -3.96
CA TYR A 100 -6.69 0.91 -4.63
C TYR A 100 -6.94 1.26 -6.09
N ALA A 101 -7.22 2.53 -6.41
CA ALA A 101 -7.41 2.97 -7.78
C ALA A 101 -6.14 2.80 -8.62
N GLN A 102 -4.96 3.10 -8.04
CA GLN A 102 -3.68 2.91 -8.73
C GLN A 102 -3.39 1.43 -8.98
N LEU A 103 -3.61 0.58 -7.98
CA LEU A 103 -3.47 -0.88 -8.11
C LEU A 103 -4.37 -1.41 -9.22
N LEU A 104 -5.65 -0.98 -9.24
CA LEU A 104 -6.61 -1.41 -10.25
C LEU A 104 -6.19 -0.93 -11.65
N ALA A 105 -5.82 0.35 -11.82
CA ALA A 105 -5.34 0.89 -13.08
C ALA A 105 -4.12 0.13 -13.62
N ASN A 106 -3.11 -0.12 -12.75
CA ASN A 106 -1.91 -0.85 -13.14
C ASN A 106 -2.19 -2.33 -13.46
N SER A 107 -3.24 -2.93 -12.87
CA SER A 107 -3.70 -4.26 -13.24
C SER A 107 -4.38 -4.31 -14.62
N MET A 108 -4.81 -3.15 -15.14
CA MET A 108 -5.42 -2.97 -16.45
C MET A 108 -4.42 -2.51 -17.52
N ASP A 109 -3.15 -2.34 -17.18
CA ASP A 109 -2.09 -2.01 -18.14
C ASP A 109 -1.32 -3.26 -18.53
N ALA A 110 -1.41 -3.66 -19.81
CA ALA A 110 -0.73 -4.82 -20.36
C ALA A 110 0.80 -4.78 -20.17
N THR A 111 1.40 -3.59 -20.05
CA THR A 111 2.85 -3.39 -19.91
C THR A 111 3.34 -3.55 -18.48
N ILE A 112 2.45 -3.42 -17.47
CA ILE A 112 2.80 -3.39 -16.04
C ILE A 112 2.15 -4.53 -15.26
N LYS A 113 1.05 -5.11 -15.74
CA LYS A 113 0.22 -6.11 -15.03
C LYS A 113 1.00 -7.24 -14.37
N ASP A 114 2.10 -7.66 -14.97
CA ASP A 114 2.91 -8.78 -14.45
C ASP A 114 3.62 -8.43 -13.13
N GLY A 115 3.76 -7.12 -12.81
CA GLY A 115 4.25 -6.63 -11.53
C GLY A 115 3.16 -6.56 -10.44
N VAL A 116 1.88 -6.74 -10.79
CA VAL A 116 0.76 -6.66 -9.85
C VAL A 116 0.64 -7.96 -9.06
N HIS A 117 0.97 -7.90 -7.77
CA HIS A 117 0.85 -9.06 -6.89
C HIS A 117 -0.49 -9.07 -6.14
N PRO A 118 -1.21 -10.21 -6.05
CA PRO A 118 -2.49 -10.29 -5.33
C PRO A 118 -2.45 -9.86 -3.87
N ALA A 119 -1.32 -10.07 -3.17
CA ALA A 119 -1.14 -9.63 -1.79
C ALA A 119 -1.22 -8.10 -1.62
N PHE A 120 -1.06 -7.31 -2.69
CA PHE A 120 -1.09 -5.84 -2.59
C PHE A 120 -2.45 -5.32 -2.15
N VAL A 121 -3.55 -5.99 -2.53
CA VAL A 121 -4.89 -5.65 -2.05
C VAL A 121 -4.98 -5.76 -0.53
N GLU A 122 -4.49 -6.88 0.02
CA GLU A 122 -4.51 -7.14 1.45
C GLU A 122 -3.55 -6.22 2.23
N ILE A 123 -2.43 -5.86 1.62
CA ILE A 123 -1.50 -4.90 2.21
C ILE A 123 -2.18 -3.54 2.33
N ILE A 124 -2.80 -3.02 1.26
CA ILE A 124 -3.51 -1.73 1.29
C ILE A 124 -4.59 -1.75 2.38
N ASN A 125 -5.33 -2.85 2.52
CA ASN A 125 -6.37 -3.01 3.54
C ASN A 125 -5.85 -2.93 4.98
N GLN A 126 -4.55 -3.12 5.19
CA GLN A 126 -3.90 -3.11 6.49
C GLN A 126 -3.05 -1.85 6.74
N LEU A 127 -3.07 -0.89 5.81
CA LEU A 127 -2.39 0.40 5.95
C LEU A 127 -3.31 1.45 6.57
N SER A 128 -2.75 2.22 7.49
CA SER A 128 -3.33 3.51 7.90
C SER A 128 -2.95 4.63 6.90
N PRO A 129 -3.68 5.76 6.88
CA PRO A 129 -3.32 6.92 6.06
C PRO A 129 -1.90 7.43 6.31
N ASP A 130 -1.45 7.46 7.57
CA ASP A 130 -0.10 7.89 7.92
C ASP A 130 0.97 6.92 7.39
N GLU A 131 0.72 5.61 7.43
CA GLU A 131 1.62 4.61 6.83
C GLU A 131 1.72 4.75 5.30
N ALA A 132 0.63 5.12 4.64
CA ALA A 132 0.65 5.41 3.21
C ALA A 132 1.51 6.65 2.88
N LYS A 133 1.45 7.71 3.71
CA LYS A 133 2.33 8.88 3.60
C LYS A 133 3.80 8.50 3.83
N LEU A 134 4.07 7.70 4.86
CA LEU A 134 5.42 7.19 5.16
C LEU A 134 5.99 6.36 4.01
N LEU A 135 5.21 5.46 3.42
CA LEU A 135 5.66 4.66 2.27
C LEU A 135 6.02 5.56 1.08
N ARG A 136 5.24 6.61 0.82
CA ARG A 136 5.54 7.59 -0.24
C ARG A 136 6.87 8.29 0.02
N TYR A 137 7.11 8.75 1.26
CA TYR A 137 8.37 9.36 1.65
C TYR A 137 9.53 8.37 1.54
N LEU A 138 9.40 7.18 2.12
CA LEU A 138 10.42 6.13 2.10
C LEU A 138 10.76 5.66 0.68
N PHE A 139 9.82 5.66 -0.24
CA PHE A 139 10.06 5.29 -1.63
C PHE A 139 11.04 6.24 -2.33
N THR A 140 11.11 7.50 -1.89
CA THR A 140 12.09 8.48 -2.40
C THR A 140 13.47 8.35 -1.73
N GLN A 141 13.53 7.92 -0.45
CA GLN A 141 14.76 7.85 0.34
C GLN A 141 15.39 6.45 0.36
N LEU A 142 14.58 5.41 0.25
CA LEU A 142 14.90 3.98 0.31
C LEU A 142 15.48 3.49 1.65
N ILE A 143 16.20 4.33 2.38
CA ILE A 143 16.79 4.04 3.70
C ILE A 143 16.76 5.29 4.55
N VAL A 144 16.44 5.14 5.83
CA VAL A 144 16.38 6.24 6.81
C VAL A 144 17.02 5.84 8.13
N PRO A 145 17.65 6.80 8.87
CA PRO A 145 18.20 6.54 10.18
C PRO A 145 17.11 6.31 11.22
N THR A 146 17.39 5.47 12.19
CA THR A 146 16.55 5.26 13.38
C THR A 146 17.41 5.26 14.63
N VAL A 147 16.82 5.63 15.78
CA VAL A 147 17.42 5.47 17.09
C VAL A 147 16.51 4.70 18.02
N THR A 148 17.09 3.81 18.83
CA THR A 148 16.40 3.10 19.91
C THR A 148 16.89 3.66 21.23
N LEU A 149 15.99 4.24 22.02
CA LEU A 149 16.30 4.74 23.36
C LEU A 149 16.13 3.63 24.38
N LYS A 150 17.20 3.32 25.08
CA LYS A 150 17.23 2.32 26.17
C LYS A 150 17.37 3.01 27.52
N ARG A 151 16.69 2.47 28.52
CA ARG A 151 16.93 2.75 29.93
C ARG A 151 17.82 1.64 30.46
N VAL A 152 18.98 2.00 31.05
CA VAL A 152 20.01 1.06 31.45
C VAL A 152 20.56 1.35 32.85
N ASN A 153 21.21 0.33 33.44
CA ASN A 153 22.00 0.44 34.66
C ASN A 153 23.47 0.77 34.34
N GLU A 154 24.33 0.75 35.36
CA GLU A 154 25.79 0.97 35.26
C GLU A 154 26.49 -0.04 34.32
N GLN A 155 25.95 -1.25 34.18
CA GLN A 155 26.47 -2.33 33.34
C GLN A 155 25.91 -2.33 31.91
N ASN A 156 25.15 -1.28 31.53
CA ASN A 156 24.40 -1.18 30.27
C ASN A 156 23.32 -2.28 30.07
N GLU A 157 22.86 -2.90 31.17
CA GLU A 157 21.73 -3.81 31.13
C GLU A 157 20.43 -3.03 31.31
N GLY A 158 19.38 -3.37 30.58
CA GLY A 158 18.10 -2.67 30.68
C GLY A 158 17.16 -3.00 29.52
N ASN A 159 16.19 -2.13 29.31
CA ASN A 159 15.12 -2.34 28.33
C ASN A 159 14.96 -1.14 27.40
N ASP A 160 14.40 -1.40 26.23
CA ASP A 160 14.04 -0.39 25.26
C ASP A 160 12.82 0.39 25.77
N ILE A 161 12.89 1.71 25.70
CA ILE A 161 11.79 2.63 26.03
C ILE A 161 11.11 3.09 24.74
N ILE A 162 11.91 3.42 23.73
CA ILE A 162 11.44 3.79 22.40
C ILE A 162 12.26 2.98 21.40
N LYS A 163 11.58 2.24 20.52
CA LYS A 163 12.23 1.47 19.45
C LYS A 163 12.13 2.21 18.12
N ASN A 164 13.21 2.15 17.35
CA ASN A 164 13.24 2.58 15.96
C ASN A 164 12.65 3.98 15.72
N PHE A 165 12.86 4.93 16.64
CA PHE A 165 12.41 6.29 16.43
C PHE A 165 13.10 6.93 15.22
N SER A 166 12.33 7.65 14.42
CA SER A 166 12.78 8.49 13.32
C SER A 166 11.88 9.71 13.21
N ASN A 167 12.41 10.82 12.76
CA ASN A 167 11.63 12.05 12.53
C ASN A 167 10.92 12.06 11.17
N ILE A 168 10.94 10.96 10.42
CA ILE A 168 10.27 10.90 9.11
C ILE A 168 8.75 10.99 9.21
N GLY A 169 8.15 10.71 10.38
CA GLY A 169 6.72 10.95 10.59
C GLY A 169 6.34 12.41 10.39
N GLU A 170 7.21 13.33 10.83
CA GLU A 170 7.05 14.78 10.61
C GLU A 170 7.35 15.16 9.16
N LEU A 171 8.44 14.63 8.60
CA LEU A 171 8.84 14.89 7.20
C LEU A 171 7.83 14.36 6.17
N ALA A 172 7.09 13.30 6.50
CA ALA A 172 6.02 12.73 5.70
C ALA A 172 4.65 13.34 6.01
N GLU A 173 4.59 14.36 6.87
CA GLU A 173 3.36 15.05 7.26
C GLU A 173 2.28 14.11 7.82
N CYS A 174 2.69 13.16 8.67
CA CYS A 174 1.77 12.28 9.38
C CYS A 174 0.92 13.08 10.38
N GLU A 175 -0.33 12.68 10.59
CA GLU A 175 -1.19 13.27 11.63
C GLU A 175 -0.63 13.00 13.04
N ASN A 176 -0.07 11.80 13.22
CA ASN A 176 0.49 11.37 14.49
C ASN A 176 1.98 10.98 14.32
N PRO A 177 2.89 11.95 14.09
CA PRO A 177 4.28 11.67 13.73
C PRO A 177 5.06 10.89 14.80
N LEU A 178 4.69 11.01 16.09
CA LEU A 178 5.35 10.29 17.19
C LEU A 178 4.97 8.80 17.27
N LYS A 179 3.94 8.36 16.54
CA LYS A 179 3.59 6.93 16.40
C LYS A 179 4.50 6.18 15.42
N ILE A 180 5.60 6.77 15.00
CA ILE A 180 6.49 6.22 13.98
C ILE A 180 6.94 4.78 14.28
N SER A 181 7.17 4.43 15.54
CA SER A 181 7.54 3.06 15.92
C SER A 181 6.43 2.06 15.61
N GLU A 182 5.16 2.41 15.89
CA GLU A 182 3.99 1.57 15.58
C GLU A 182 3.82 1.39 14.07
N TYR A 183 4.01 2.45 13.29
CA TYR A 183 3.95 2.40 11.82
C TYR A 183 5.06 1.52 11.26
N PHE A 184 6.28 1.63 11.76
CA PHE A 184 7.38 0.76 11.36
C PHE A 184 7.10 -0.70 11.70
N ASP A 185 6.56 -0.99 12.87
CA ASP A 185 6.22 -2.37 13.26
C ASP A 185 5.22 -2.99 12.29
N ASN A 186 4.19 -2.23 11.85
CA ASN A 186 3.24 -2.71 10.85
C ASN A 186 3.89 -2.89 9.47
N LEU A 187 4.67 -1.93 9.00
CA LEU A 187 5.33 -2.01 7.69
C LEU A 187 6.39 -3.13 7.63
N LEU A 188 7.09 -3.41 8.73
CA LEU A 188 7.98 -4.57 8.90
C LEU A 188 7.18 -5.87 8.83
N ARG A 189 6.06 -5.97 9.57
CA ARG A 189 5.16 -7.13 9.56
C ARG A 189 4.61 -7.42 8.16
N LEU A 190 4.30 -6.39 7.39
CA LEU A 190 3.85 -6.50 6.01
C LEU A 190 4.97 -6.84 5.02
N GLY A 191 6.23 -6.89 5.48
CA GLY A 191 7.39 -7.19 4.64
C GLY A 191 7.78 -6.07 3.68
N LEU A 192 7.25 -4.86 3.88
CA LEU A 192 7.56 -3.69 3.04
C LEU A 192 8.87 -3.04 3.44
N LEU A 193 9.23 -3.16 4.72
CA LEU A 193 10.47 -2.65 5.29
C LEU A 193 11.28 -3.78 5.91
N GLU A 194 12.57 -3.49 6.11
CA GLU A 194 13.50 -4.24 6.93
C GLU A 194 14.27 -3.29 7.83
N SER A 195 14.70 -3.76 8.99
CA SER A 195 15.44 -2.97 9.96
C SER A 195 16.76 -3.60 10.31
N SER A 196 17.73 -2.78 10.73
CA SER A 196 18.93 -3.25 11.40
C SER A 196 19.17 -2.46 12.67
N GLU A 197 19.27 -3.17 13.77
CA GLU A 197 19.71 -2.64 15.04
C GLU A 197 21.20 -2.92 15.32
N THR A 198 21.83 -3.75 14.48
CA THR A 198 23.25 -4.14 14.66
C THR A 198 24.17 -3.37 13.74
N ALA A 199 23.64 -2.78 12.68
CA ALA A 199 24.35 -1.92 11.76
C ALA A 199 23.75 -0.53 11.74
N SER A 200 24.58 0.47 11.48
CA SER A 200 24.19 1.87 11.37
C SER A 200 24.69 2.47 10.07
N LEU A 201 24.10 3.57 9.64
CA LEU A 201 24.54 4.29 8.45
C LEU A 201 25.95 4.85 8.67
N VAL A 202 26.71 4.94 7.57
CA VAL A 202 28.09 5.45 7.60
C VAL A 202 28.14 6.92 7.97
N ASP A 203 27.24 7.72 7.39
CA ASP A 203 27.11 9.13 7.74
C ASP A 203 26.40 9.29 9.07
N LYS A 204 27.18 9.55 10.11
CA LYS A 204 26.71 9.76 11.48
C LYS A 204 25.97 11.07 11.70
N ALA A 205 26.12 12.04 10.82
CA ALA A 205 25.41 13.32 10.92
C ALA A 205 23.89 13.13 10.71
N LEU A 206 23.47 12.09 9.98
CA LEU A 206 22.06 11.75 9.79
C LEU A 206 21.32 11.42 11.10
N TYR A 207 22.04 11.06 12.15
CA TYR A 207 21.44 10.75 13.47
C TYR A 207 21.28 11.98 14.37
N ASN A 208 21.93 13.11 14.06
CA ASN A 208 21.88 14.30 14.91
C ASN A 208 20.44 14.81 15.11
N PRO A 209 19.62 14.98 14.06
CA PRO A 209 18.22 15.41 14.24
C PRO A 209 17.42 14.50 15.15
N LEU A 210 17.70 13.19 15.15
CA LEU A 210 17.00 12.21 15.98
C LEU A 210 17.44 12.28 17.44
N LYS A 211 18.75 12.45 17.69
CA LYS A 211 19.33 12.55 19.04
C LYS A 211 18.96 13.84 19.74
N GLU A 212 18.81 14.92 18.97
CA GLU A 212 18.46 16.25 19.44
C GLU A 212 16.94 16.51 19.41
N HIS A 213 16.15 15.53 18.98
CA HIS A 213 14.71 15.65 18.90
C HIS A 213 14.08 15.86 20.28
N GLU A 214 13.16 16.83 20.40
CA GLU A 214 12.54 17.22 21.67
C GLU A 214 11.91 16.03 22.39
N TYR A 215 11.21 15.16 21.65
CA TYR A 215 10.61 13.95 22.19
C TYR A 215 11.66 13.03 22.82
N ILE A 216 12.78 12.77 22.15
CA ILE A 216 13.87 11.92 22.66
C ILE A 216 14.51 12.55 23.90
N LEU A 217 14.80 13.85 23.84
CA LEU A 217 15.38 14.58 24.96
C LEU A 217 14.47 14.59 26.19
N SER A 218 13.15 14.72 25.98
CA SER A 218 12.19 14.66 27.09
C SER A 218 12.19 13.29 27.78
N GLN A 219 12.27 12.21 27.00
CA GLN A 219 12.33 10.84 27.54
C GLN A 219 13.66 10.54 28.23
N ILE A 220 14.77 11.07 27.72
CA ILE A 220 16.09 11.02 28.41
C ILE A 220 16.00 11.70 29.77
N ASN A 221 15.41 12.89 29.87
CA ASN A 221 15.22 13.61 31.11
C ASN A 221 14.37 12.81 32.12
N ILE A 222 13.30 12.15 31.65
CA ILE A 222 12.47 11.28 32.50
C ILE A 222 13.32 10.13 33.06
N ILE A 223 14.13 9.46 32.23
CA ILE A 223 14.98 8.33 32.64
C ILE A 223 16.00 8.80 33.66
N THR A 224 16.69 9.90 33.39
CA THR A 224 17.78 10.39 34.24
C THR A 224 17.32 11.00 35.59
N SER A 225 16.02 11.33 35.70
CA SER A 225 15.41 11.76 36.96
C SER A 225 14.95 10.63 37.86
N GLN A 226 15.05 9.38 37.42
CA GLN A 226 14.66 8.20 38.20
C GLN A 226 15.73 7.79 39.22
N GLU A 227 15.30 7.02 40.21
CA GLU A 227 16.22 6.43 41.19
C GLU A 227 17.04 5.29 40.55
N PRO A 228 18.33 5.09 40.99
CA PRO A 228 19.12 3.96 40.57
C PRO A 228 18.40 2.61 40.84
N PRO A 229 18.73 1.51 40.11
CA PRO A 229 19.90 1.41 39.21
C PRO A 229 19.63 1.80 37.77
N PHE A 230 18.37 1.98 37.33
CA PHE A 230 18.01 2.16 35.92
C PHE A 230 17.74 3.65 35.57
N ASN A 231 18.71 4.50 35.82
CA ASN A 231 18.61 5.94 35.63
C ASN A 231 19.59 6.49 34.58
N LYS A 232 20.16 5.60 33.74
CA LYS A 232 20.97 5.99 32.59
C LYS A 232 20.23 5.74 31.29
N SER A 233 20.48 6.59 30.32
CA SER A 233 19.97 6.45 28.98
C SER A 233 21.08 6.03 28.01
N HIS A 234 20.74 5.18 27.03
CA HIS A 234 21.62 4.79 25.94
C HIS A 234 20.85 4.87 24.63
N LEU A 235 21.39 5.62 23.65
CA LEU A 235 20.85 5.70 22.29
C LEU A 235 21.61 4.76 21.37
N LYS A 236 20.91 3.80 20.82
CA LYS A 236 21.43 2.85 19.83
C LYS A 236 21.02 3.28 18.44
N GLU A 237 21.99 3.44 17.55
CA GLU A 237 21.74 3.79 16.15
C GLU A 237 21.39 2.55 15.33
N GLY A 238 20.42 2.70 14.44
CA GLY A 238 19.97 1.71 13.50
C GLY A 238 19.51 2.36 12.19
N TYR A 239 18.87 1.58 11.33
CA TYR A 239 18.20 2.11 10.16
C TYR A 239 16.96 1.31 9.82
N MET A 240 16.09 1.92 9.02
CA MET A 240 14.96 1.30 8.35
C MET A 240 15.17 1.41 6.85
N ALA A 241 15.02 0.30 6.12
CA ALA A 241 15.20 0.24 4.68
C ALA A 241 14.00 -0.37 3.99
N MET A 242 13.74 0.06 2.76
CA MET A 242 12.69 -0.51 1.94
C MET A 242 13.15 -1.82 1.30
N THR A 243 12.36 -2.89 1.47
CA THR A 243 12.63 -4.19 0.84
C THR A 243 12.39 -4.15 -0.68
N ASP A 244 12.83 -5.17 -1.41
CA ASP A 244 12.49 -5.33 -2.84
C ASP A 244 10.97 -5.46 -3.04
N PHE A 245 10.30 -6.18 -2.14
CA PHE A 245 8.84 -6.31 -2.15
C PHE A 245 8.15 -4.98 -1.85
N GLY A 246 8.67 -4.20 -0.89
CA GLY A 246 8.21 -2.85 -0.60
C GLY A 246 8.37 -1.90 -1.80
N ARG A 247 9.51 -1.96 -2.49
CA ARG A 247 9.73 -1.20 -3.73
C ARG A 247 8.73 -1.58 -4.82
N SER A 248 8.48 -2.87 -4.98
CA SER A 248 7.49 -3.37 -5.95
C SER A 248 6.08 -2.90 -5.61
N PHE A 249 5.70 -2.97 -4.32
CA PHE A 249 4.42 -2.45 -3.82
C PHE A 249 4.29 -0.95 -4.12
N CYS A 250 5.27 -0.15 -3.75
CA CYS A 250 5.23 1.30 -3.96
C CYS A 250 5.14 1.66 -5.45
N LYS A 251 5.91 0.99 -6.31
CA LYS A 251 5.87 1.21 -7.77
C LYS A 251 4.49 0.93 -8.38
N ILE A 252 3.77 -0.04 -7.83
CA ILE A 252 2.47 -0.47 -8.36
C ILE A 252 1.30 0.27 -7.70
N CYS A 253 1.39 0.58 -6.41
CA CYS A 253 0.24 1.06 -5.65
C CYS A 253 0.29 2.57 -5.35
N LEU A 254 1.49 3.18 -5.28
CA LEU A 254 1.56 4.62 -5.05
C LEU A 254 1.23 5.39 -6.34
N PRO A 255 0.43 6.48 -6.26
CA PRO A 255 0.24 7.38 -7.39
C PRO A 255 1.58 7.95 -7.85
N THR A 256 1.80 8.00 -9.17
CA THR A 256 2.92 8.72 -9.77
C THR A 256 2.81 10.21 -9.42
N MET A 257 3.89 10.77 -8.88
CA MET A 257 4.00 12.21 -8.65
C MET A 257 4.01 12.99 -9.95
#